data_9681c5d0a8fff9bc8a09f03540cb5b7d
#
_entry.id   9681c5d0a8fff9bc8a09f03540cb5b7d
#
_cell.length_a   1.000
_cell.length_b   1.000
_cell.length_c   1.000
_cell.angle_alpha   90.00
_cell.angle_beta   90.00
_cell.angle_gamma   90.00
#
_symmetry.space_group_name_H-M   'P 1'
#
loop_
_entity.id
_entity.type
_entity.pdbx_description
1 polymer ?
#
loop_
_entity_poly.entity_id
_entity_poly.type
_entity_poly.pdbx_seq_one_letter_code
_entity_poly.pdbx_strand_id
1 'polypeptide(L)'
;NFYVSGRDAGLHVLGLSYRSDKAIGQLCAGSDSCFEPARETILRGQFQGGAPTDLQGIASDEGVYERLYAALRILAASDANGGWAEYLTPGVGAESSIAWSKILISGHSQGGGHAALIGRDHAVARVVMLSSPCDATRNDLPASWLTKSAVYKTDPALNYQALGAPGDTICPSYAAAWLALGMPAGARRADATVCASSAAHGATLACPENASAWGAMLR
;
A
#
# COMPACT_ATOMS: atom_id res chain seq x y z
N ASN A 1 16.63 -6.17 1.39
CA ASN A 1 15.61 -6.78 0.64
C ASN A 1 14.79 -5.70 -0.13
N PHE A 2 13.47 -5.67 -0.19
CA PHE A 2 12.73 -4.72 -1.02
C PHE A 2 13.14 -3.25 -0.84
N TYR A 3 13.27 -2.78 0.40
CA TYR A 3 13.74 -1.40 0.70
C TYR A 3 15.16 -1.12 0.18
N VAL A 4 16.04 -2.11 0.29
CA VAL A 4 17.40 -2.01 -0.26
C VAL A 4 17.36 -1.88 -1.78
N SER A 5 16.48 -2.64 -2.45
CA SER A 5 16.29 -2.52 -3.90
C SER A 5 15.77 -1.13 -4.32
N GLY A 6 14.94 -0.49 -3.49
CA GLY A 6 14.50 0.89 -3.72
C GLY A 6 15.68 1.88 -3.67
N ARG A 7 16.50 1.79 -2.62
CA ARG A 7 17.72 2.59 -2.49
C ARG A 7 18.67 2.36 -3.67
N ASP A 8 18.90 1.09 -4.02
CA ASP A 8 19.82 0.72 -5.11
C ASP A 8 19.29 1.15 -6.50
N ALA A 9 17.98 1.38 -6.62
CA ALA A 9 17.34 2.00 -7.77
C ALA A 9 17.44 3.55 -7.75
N GLY A 10 18.10 4.15 -6.76
CA GLY A 10 18.28 5.59 -6.64
C GLY A 10 17.07 6.32 -6.03
N LEU A 11 16.15 5.61 -5.39
CA LEU A 11 14.98 6.21 -4.76
C LEU A 11 15.29 6.62 -3.31
N HIS A 12 14.67 7.71 -2.88
CA HIS A 12 14.49 7.96 -1.44
C HIS A 12 13.51 6.93 -0.88
N VAL A 13 13.85 6.29 0.22
CA VAL A 13 13.02 5.23 0.80
C VAL A 13 12.61 5.58 2.22
N LEU A 14 11.32 5.66 2.47
CA LEU A 14 10.73 5.86 3.80
C LEU A 14 9.89 4.65 4.19
N GLY A 15 10.15 4.10 5.37
CA GLY A 15 9.28 3.12 6.00
C GLY A 15 8.40 3.80 7.04
N LEU A 16 7.09 3.73 6.84
CA LEU A 16 6.11 4.29 7.78
C LEU A 16 5.48 3.19 8.62
N SER A 17 5.48 3.38 9.93
CA SER A 17 4.65 2.60 10.83
C SER A 17 3.26 3.21 10.92
N TYR A 18 2.25 2.37 11.09
CA TYR A 18 0.87 2.76 11.36
C TYR A 18 0.23 1.76 12.32
N ARG A 19 -0.95 2.07 12.84
CA ARG A 19 -1.65 1.17 13.74
C ARG A 19 -2.07 -0.11 13.03
N SER A 20 -1.52 -1.24 13.45
CA SER A 20 -1.71 -2.56 12.83
C SER A 20 -1.82 -3.69 13.87
N ASP A 21 -2.32 -3.38 15.07
CA ASP A 21 -2.49 -4.33 16.18
C ASP A 21 -3.37 -5.52 15.80
N LYS A 22 -4.38 -5.24 14.95
CA LYS A 22 -5.23 -6.25 14.32
C LYS A 22 -5.26 -6.03 12.82
N ALA A 23 -5.19 -7.09 12.05
CA ALA A 23 -5.34 -7.01 10.59
C ALA A 23 -6.76 -6.58 10.21
N ILE A 24 -6.89 -5.75 9.18
CA ILE A 24 -8.21 -5.29 8.67
C ILE A 24 -9.10 -6.47 8.31
N GLY A 25 -8.55 -7.55 7.74
CA GLY A 25 -9.31 -8.77 7.47
C GLY A 25 -9.94 -9.39 8.71
N GLN A 26 -9.26 -9.34 9.86
CA GLN A 26 -9.80 -9.79 11.14
C GLN A 26 -10.86 -8.82 11.67
N LEU A 27 -10.60 -7.51 11.59
CA LEU A 27 -11.53 -6.48 12.04
C LEU A 27 -12.84 -6.49 11.26
N CYS A 28 -12.77 -6.65 9.94
CA CYS A 28 -13.92 -6.63 9.05
C CYS A 28 -14.62 -7.99 8.92
N ALA A 29 -13.94 -9.10 9.23
CA ALA A 29 -14.50 -10.45 9.20
C ALA A 29 -15.30 -10.76 7.90
N GLY A 30 -14.79 -10.30 6.75
CA GLY A 30 -15.41 -10.47 5.44
C GLY A 30 -16.62 -9.56 5.16
N SER A 31 -16.86 -8.53 5.97
CA SER A 31 -17.88 -7.52 5.71
C SER A 31 -17.40 -6.53 4.65
N ASP A 32 -18.03 -6.54 3.48
CA ASP A 32 -17.64 -5.70 2.35
C ASP A 32 -17.64 -4.20 2.67
N SER A 33 -18.70 -3.72 3.31
CA SER A 33 -18.85 -2.31 3.68
C SER A 33 -17.87 -1.81 4.75
N CYS A 34 -17.10 -2.71 5.37
CA CYS A 34 -16.13 -2.38 6.42
C CYS A 34 -14.75 -2.05 5.88
N PHE A 35 -14.29 -2.72 4.80
CA PHE A 35 -12.89 -2.64 4.36
C PHE A 35 -12.45 -1.22 4.00
N GLU A 36 -13.20 -0.53 3.16
CA GLU A 36 -12.87 0.83 2.71
C GLU A 36 -12.84 1.82 3.90
N PRO A 37 -13.88 1.95 4.75
CA PRO A 37 -13.84 2.85 5.90
C PRO A 37 -12.74 2.51 6.93
N ALA A 38 -12.43 1.23 7.12
CA ALA A 38 -11.35 0.82 8.01
C ALA A 38 -9.99 1.32 7.51
N ARG A 39 -9.73 1.19 6.21
CA ARG A 39 -8.51 1.70 5.58
C ARG A 39 -8.43 3.21 5.62
N GLU A 40 -9.51 3.90 5.26
CA GLU A 40 -9.56 5.37 5.31
C GLU A 40 -9.32 5.90 6.73
N THR A 41 -9.87 5.23 7.76
CA THR A 41 -9.62 5.58 9.15
C THR A 41 -8.13 5.55 9.48
N ILE A 42 -7.41 4.49 9.08
CA ILE A 42 -5.97 4.35 9.34
C ILE A 42 -5.16 5.37 8.51
N LEU A 43 -5.55 5.59 7.26
CA LEU A 43 -4.83 6.52 6.38
C LEU A 43 -4.95 7.97 6.86
N ARG A 44 -6.14 8.39 7.26
CA ARG A 44 -6.43 9.78 7.64
C ARG A 44 -6.23 10.09 9.12
N GLY A 45 -6.15 9.08 10.00
CA GLY A 45 -6.20 9.29 11.44
C GLY A 45 -7.54 9.87 11.92
N GLN A 46 -8.61 9.58 11.20
CA GLN A 46 -9.95 10.07 11.48
C GLN A 46 -10.96 8.94 11.28
N PHE A 47 -11.72 8.63 12.33
CA PHE A 47 -12.71 7.56 12.29
C PHE A 47 -13.76 7.79 11.20
N GLN A 48 -13.92 6.80 10.33
CA GLN A 48 -14.90 6.81 9.24
C GLN A 48 -16.14 5.98 9.63
N GLY A 49 -17.33 6.47 9.25
CA GLY A 49 -18.57 5.72 9.45
C GLY A 49 -18.52 4.39 8.70
N GLY A 50 -18.82 3.30 9.39
CA GLY A 50 -18.69 1.92 8.87
C GLY A 50 -17.38 1.22 9.22
N ALA A 51 -16.37 1.96 9.71
CA ALA A 51 -15.15 1.34 10.23
C ALA A 51 -15.43 0.59 11.56
N PRO A 52 -14.62 -0.44 11.87
CA PRO A 52 -14.72 -1.13 13.15
C PRO A 52 -14.44 -0.21 14.33
N THR A 53 -15.19 -0.39 15.43
CA THR A 53 -15.03 0.42 16.65
C THR A 53 -13.65 0.32 17.29
N ASP A 54 -12.93 -0.76 17.06
CA ASP A 54 -11.51 -0.92 17.45
C ASP A 54 -10.62 0.20 16.89
N LEU A 55 -11.04 0.88 15.82
CA LEU A 55 -10.28 1.97 15.18
C LEU A 55 -10.72 3.37 15.67
N GLN A 56 -11.72 3.49 16.54
CA GLN A 56 -12.22 4.80 17.00
C GLN A 56 -11.18 5.63 17.76
N GLY A 57 -10.19 5.00 18.37
CA GLY A 57 -9.15 5.68 19.15
C GLY A 57 -7.92 6.11 18.33
N ILE A 58 -7.95 6.04 16.99
CA ILE A 58 -6.84 6.52 16.16
C ILE A 58 -6.85 8.05 16.17
N ALA A 59 -5.75 8.65 16.61
CA ALA A 59 -5.56 10.10 16.58
C ALA A 59 -5.08 10.56 15.18
N SER A 60 -5.29 11.84 14.86
CA SER A 60 -4.94 12.39 13.54
C SER A 60 -3.45 12.24 13.21
N ASP A 61 -2.56 12.43 14.19
CA ASP A 61 -1.12 12.29 14.05
C ASP A 61 -0.65 10.82 13.94
N GLU A 62 -1.54 9.86 14.19
CA GLU A 62 -1.31 8.44 13.94
C GLU A 62 -1.66 8.03 12.49
N GLY A 63 -2.37 8.88 11.75
CA GLY A 63 -2.72 8.65 10.36
C GLY A 63 -1.50 8.60 9.45
N VAL A 64 -1.56 7.72 8.44
CA VAL A 64 -0.43 7.54 7.50
C VAL A 64 -0.08 8.85 6.78
N TYR A 65 -1.08 9.65 6.42
CA TYR A 65 -0.86 10.93 5.71
C TYR A 65 -0.13 11.94 6.58
N GLU A 66 -0.53 12.10 7.85
CA GLU A 66 0.15 12.99 8.80
C GLU A 66 1.59 12.52 9.08
N ARG A 67 1.79 11.21 9.27
CA ARG A 67 3.12 10.64 9.47
C ARG A 67 4.04 10.84 8.27
N LEU A 68 3.53 10.64 7.05
CA LEU A 68 4.30 10.90 5.83
C LEU A 68 4.68 12.37 5.72
N TYR A 69 3.71 13.26 5.91
CA TYR A 69 3.93 14.71 5.84
C TYR A 69 4.94 15.18 6.89
N ALA A 70 4.79 14.73 8.15
CA ALA A 70 5.73 15.07 9.22
C ALA A 70 7.15 14.57 8.92
N ALA A 71 7.29 13.33 8.44
CA ALA A 71 8.58 12.78 8.04
C ALA A 71 9.24 13.59 6.92
N LEU A 72 8.50 13.91 5.87
CA LEU A 72 9.00 14.73 4.75
C LEU A 72 9.43 16.12 5.20
N ARG A 73 8.69 16.77 6.09
CA ARG A 73 9.07 18.08 6.65
C ARG A 73 10.35 18.02 7.48
N ILE A 74 10.47 17.00 8.32
CA ILE A 74 11.67 16.81 9.15
C ILE A 74 12.89 16.59 8.25
N LEU A 75 12.76 15.72 7.25
CA LEU A 75 13.85 15.42 6.32
C LEU A 75 14.23 16.63 5.47
N ALA A 76 13.24 17.38 4.94
CA ALA A 76 13.51 18.59 4.18
C ALA A 76 14.21 19.67 5.01
N ALA A 77 13.93 19.74 6.32
CA ALA A 77 14.58 20.70 7.23
C ALA A 77 15.98 20.24 7.67
N SER A 78 16.20 18.93 7.88
CA SER A 78 17.44 18.38 8.40
C SER A 78 18.48 18.08 7.31
N ASP A 79 18.03 17.85 6.08
CA ASP A 79 18.86 17.54 4.90
C ASP A 79 18.42 18.37 3.69
N ALA A 80 18.78 19.65 3.72
CA ALA A 80 18.39 20.62 2.70
C ALA A 80 18.89 20.25 1.28
N ASN A 81 19.98 19.48 1.18
CA ASN A 81 20.58 19.05 -0.10
C ASN A 81 20.05 17.67 -0.55
N GLY A 82 19.32 16.97 0.29
CA GLY A 82 18.79 15.63 0.01
C GLY A 82 17.59 15.59 -0.91
N GLY A 83 17.10 16.74 -1.41
CA GLY A 83 15.97 16.79 -2.34
C GLY A 83 14.59 16.49 -1.71
N TRP A 84 14.51 16.31 -0.40
CA TRP A 84 13.26 15.94 0.30
C TRP A 84 12.15 16.98 0.17
N ALA A 85 12.49 18.25 0.01
CA ALA A 85 11.50 19.32 -0.18
C ALA A 85 10.67 19.17 -1.46
N GLU A 86 11.16 18.41 -2.44
CA GLU A 86 10.44 18.16 -3.69
C GLU A 86 9.18 17.33 -3.53
N TYR A 87 9.08 16.57 -2.42
CA TYR A 87 7.89 15.77 -2.09
C TYR A 87 6.81 16.55 -1.35
N LEU A 88 7.05 17.86 -1.13
CA LEU A 88 6.09 18.75 -0.48
C LEU A 88 5.53 19.73 -1.51
N THR A 89 4.27 20.14 -1.30
CA THR A 89 3.57 21.13 -2.11
C THR A 89 2.76 22.04 -1.18
N PRO A 90 2.47 23.31 -1.56
CA PRO A 90 1.53 24.13 -0.81
C PRO A 90 0.16 23.48 -0.72
N GLY A 91 -0.39 23.36 0.49
CA GLY A 91 -1.70 22.78 0.74
C GLY A 91 -2.19 23.07 2.16
N VAL A 92 -3.46 22.76 2.43
CA VAL A 92 -4.06 22.87 3.76
C VAL A 92 -4.22 21.47 4.35
N GLY A 93 -3.42 21.16 5.39
CA GLY A 93 -3.34 19.83 5.99
C GLY A 93 -2.38 18.90 5.24
N ALA A 94 -2.03 17.78 5.87
CA ALA A 94 -1.00 16.86 5.42
C ALA A 94 -1.30 16.30 4.02
N GLU A 95 -2.49 15.75 3.83
CA GLU A 95 -2.89 15.06 2.60
C GLU A 95 -2.73 15.92 1.35
N SER A 96 -3.10 17.22 1.42
CA SER A 96 -2.99 18.16 0.30
C SER A 96 -1.61 18.80 0.17
N SER A 97 -0.74 18.61 1.16
CA SER A 97 0.63 19.17 1.18
C SER A 97 1.71 18.17 0.73
N ILE A 98 1.30 16.97 0.29
CA ILE A 98 2.18 15.94 -0.25
C ILE A 98 2.13 15.99 -1.79
N ALA A 99 3.29 16.01 -2.43
CA ALA A 99 3.43 15.97 -3.89
C ALA A 99 3.27 14.52 -4.40
N TRP A 100 2.06 13.98 -4.32
CA TRP A 100 1.74 12.56 -4.59
C TRP A 100 2.28 12.05 -5.92
N SER A 101 2.28 12.86 -6.97
CA SER A 101 2.76 12.47 -8.30
C SER A 101 4.26 12.13 -8.36
N LYS A 102 5.02 12.52 -7.34
CA LYS A 102 6.46 12.20 -7.20
C LYS A 102 6.72 10.97 -6.34
N ILE A 103 5.68 10.37 -5.76
CA ILE A 103 5.80 9.30 -4.77
C ILE A 103 5.37 7.96 -5.37
N LEU A 104 6.23 6.96 -5.25
CA LEU A 104 5.89 5.56 -5.40
C LEU A 104 5.43 5.04 -4.05
N ILE A 105 4.21 4.51 -4.00
CA ILE A 105 3.66 3.89 -2.79
C ILE A 105 3.80 2.38 -2.88
N SER A 106 4.36 1.78 -1.84
CA SER A 106 4.44 0.32 -1.74
C SER A 106 3.96 -0.19 -0.40
N GLY A 107 3.51 -1.43 -0.37
CA GLY A 107 3.14 -2.08 0.86
C GLY A 107 3.05 -3.58 0.74
N HIS A 108 3.27 -4.24 1.88
CA HIS A 108 3.14 -5.69 2.03
C HIS A 108 1.88 -6.00 2.84
N SER A 109 1.16 -7.05 2.45
CA SER A 109 0.00 -7.52 3.20
C SER A 109 -1.05 -6.39 3.38
N GLN A 110 -1.41 -6.06 4.62
CA GLN A 110 -2.29 -4.93 4.92
C GLN A 110 -1.81 -3.61 4.31
N GLY A 111 -0.49 -3.36 4.36
CA GLY A 111 0.12 -2.17 3.78
C GLY A 111 -0.05 -2.05 2.27
N GLY A 112 -0.08 -3.18 1.54
CA GLY A 112 -0.34 -3.16 0.10
C GLY A 112 -1.77 -2.77 -0.25
N GLY A 113 -2.74 -3.14 0.58
CA GLY A 113 -4.11 -2.64 0.44
C GLY A 113 -4.22 -1.15 0.74
N HIS A 114 -3.46 -0.62 1.72
CA HIS A 114 -3.35 0.82 1.92
C HIS A 114 -2.72 1.51 0.71
N ALA A 115 -1.66 0.94 0.14
CA ALA A 115 -1.03 1.48 -1.07
C ALA A 115 -2.01 1.54 -2.25
N ALA A 116 -2.81 0.49 -2.45
CA ALA A 116 -3.85 0.46 -3.49
C ALA A 116 -4.91 1.55 -3.28
N LEU A 117 -5.35 1.78 -2.03
CA LEU A 117 -6.33 2.81 -1.72
C LEU A 117 -5.76 4.22 -1.89
N ILE A 118 -4.50 4.44 -1.49
CA ILE A 118 -3.79 5.71 -1.75
C ILE A 118 -3.73 5.99 -3.25
N GLY A 119 -3.39 5.00 -4.08
CA GLY A 119 -3.39 5.15 -5.53
C GLY A 119 -4.77 5.37 -6.14
N ARG A 120 -5.85 4.91 -5.48
CA ARG A 120 -7.21 5.27 -5.86
C ARG A 120 -7.48 6.76 -5.62
N ASP A 121 -7.10 7.26 -4.45
CA ASP A 121 -7.47 8.61 -4.00
C ASP A 121 -6.50 9.69 -4.48
N HIS A 122 -5.28 9.32 -4.85
CA HIS A 122 -4.21 10.25 -5.30
C HIS A 122 -3.56 9.78 -6.60
N ALA A 123 -3.15 10.74 -7.43
CA ALA A 123 -2.33 10.47 -8.61
C ALA A 123 -0.87 10.28 -8.17
N VAL A 124 -0.51 9.05 -7.80
CA VAL A 124 0.88 8.68 -7.43
C VAL A 124 1.67 8.22 -8.64
N ALA A 125 3.00 8.27 -8.56
CA ALA A 125 3.86 7.81 -9.64
C ALA A 125 3.67 6.31 -9.93
N ARG A 126 3.53 5.50 -8.88
CA ARG A 126 3.31 4.05 -8.99
C ARG A 126 2.80 3.47 -7.68
N VAL A 127 2.05 2.37 -7.78
CA VAL A 127 1.62 1.52 -6.67
C VAL A 127 2.28 0.15 -6.80
N VAL A 128 2.93 -0.33 -5.73
CA VAL A 128 3.52 -1.66 -5.67
C VAL A 128 2.93 -2.45 -4.51
N MET A 129 2.29 -3.57 -4.82
CA MET A 129 1.61 -4.42 -3.85
C MET A 129 2.34 -5.76 -3.69
N LEU A 130 2.72 -6.09 -2.46
CA LEU A 130 3.41 -7.33 -2.13
C LEU A 130 2.49 -8.20 -1.27
N SER A 131 2.13 -9.41 -1.73
CA SER A 131 1.17 -10.32 -1.08
C SER A 131 -0.12 -9.59 -0.68
N SER A 132 -0.71 -8.83 -1.57
CA SER A 132 -1.87 -7.95 -1.27
C SER A 132 -2.60 -7.46 -2.54
N PRO A 133 -3.81 -6.85 -2.42
CA PRO A 133 -4.64 -6.70 -1.23
C PRO A 133 -5.28 -8.02 -0.79
N CYS A 134 -5.59 -8.12 0.52
CA CYS A 134 -6.23 -9.30 1.11
C CYS A 134 -7.72 -9.09 1.43
N ASP A 135 -8.32 -8.04 0.92
CA ASP A 135 -9.71 -7.65 1.21
C ASP A 135 -10.67 -8.54 0.42
N ALA A 136 -11.17 -9.56 1.08
CA ALA A 136 -12.14 -10.48 0.52
C ALA A 136 -13.37 -10.60 1.40
N THR A 137 -14.53 -10.68 0.77
CA THR A 137 -15.80 -10.94 1.44
C THR A 137 -15.85 -12.38 1.98
N ARG A 138 -16.89 -12.71 2.75
CA ARG A 138 -17.10 -14.07 3.26
C ARG A 138 -17.23 -15.14 2.17
N ASN A 139 -17.50 -14.73 0.93
CA ASN A 139 -17.59 -15.61 -0.23
C ASN A 139 -16.31 -15.61 -1.07
N ASP A 140 -15.19 -15.17 -0.49
CA ASP A 140 -13.88 -15.06 -1.14
C ASP A 140 -13.86 -14.15 -2.39
N LEU A 141 -14.87 -13.29 -2.53
CA LEU A 141 -14.89 -12.28 -3.60
C LEU A 141 -14.08 -11.05 -3.15
N PRO A 142 -13.36 -10.40 -4.07
CA PRO A 142 -12.70 -9.12 -3.77
C PRO A 142 -13.68 -8.09 -3.21
N ALA A 143 -13.27 -7.33 -2.21
CA ALA A 143 -14.09 -6.26 -1.67
C ALA A 143 -14.47 -5.24 -2.75
N SER A 144 -15.69 -4.70 -2.68
CA SER A 144 -16.28 -3.85 -3.73
C SER A 144 -15.47 -2.59 -4.02
N TRP A 145 -14.72 -2.05 -3.04
CA TRP A 145 -13.87 -0.89 -3.26
C TRP A 145 -12.77 -1.14 -4.30
N LEU A 146 -12.32 -2.40 -4.46
CA LEU A 146 -11.34 -2.82 -5.46
C LEU A 146 -11.88 -2.80 -6.91
N THR A 147 -13.19 -2.81 -7.09
CA THR A 147 -13.83 -2.82 -8.42
C THR A 147 -14.25 -1.44 -8.91
N LYS A 148 -14.05 -0.39 -8.11
CA LYS A 148 -14.44 0.99 -8.44
C LYS A 148 -13.40 1.68 -9.34
N SER A 149 -12.88 1.02 -10.37
CA SER A 149 -11.79 1.51 -11.23
C SER A 149 -12.05 2.89 -11.85
N ALA A 150 -13.31 3.25 -12.11
CA ALA A 150 -13.67 4.56 -12.69
C ALA A 150 -13.31 5.77 -11.81
N VAL A 151 -13.00 5.57 -10.52
CA VAL A 151 -12.65 6.65 -9.58
C VAL A 151 -11.16 6.69 -9.25
N TYR A 152 -10.35 5.75 -9.79
CA TYR A 152 -8.92 5.70 -9.51
C TYR A 152 -8.20 6.91 -10.10
N LYS A 153 -7.45 7.64 -9.26
CA LYS A 153 -6.58 8.76 -9.68
C LYS A 153 -5.30 8.26 -10.34
N THR A 154 -4.79 7.12 -9.88
CA THR A 154 -3.68 6.39 -10.50
C THR A 154 -4.29 5.19 -11.23
N ASP A 155 -4.09 5.10 -12.55
CA ASP A 155 -4.67 4.03 -13.37
C ASP A 155 -4.04 2.67 -13.02
N PRO A 156 -4.82 1.70 -12.52
CA PRO A 156 -4.29 0.38 -12.20
C PRO A 156 -3.75 -0.39 -13.42
N ALA A 157 -4.26 -0.09 -14.61
CA ALA A 157 -3.79 -0.75 -15.82
C ALA A 157 -2.38 -0.32 -16.24
N LEU A 158 -1.95 0.88 -15.85
CA LEU A 158 -0.67 1.48 -16.25
C LEU A 158 0.36 1.51 -15.11
N ASN A 159 -0.10 1.82 -13.89
CA ASN A 159 0.80 2.23 -12.81
C ASN A 159 0.78 1.33 -11.58
N TYR A 160 0.01 0.24 -11.59
CA TYR A 160 0.04 -0.74 -10.50
C TYR A 160 0.92 -1.93 -10.87
N GLN A 161 1.71 -2.39 -9.90
CA GLN A 161 2.54 -3.59 -9.99
C GLN A 161 2.27 -4.46 -8.76
N ALA A 162 2.26 -5.76 -8.93
CA ALA A 162 2.00 -6.67 -7.83
C ALA A 162 2.85 -7.93 -7.88
N LEU A 163 3.28 -8.40 -6.71
CA LEU A 163 4.02 -9.64 -6.53
C LEU A 163 3.37 -10.46 -5.41
N GLY A 164 3.02 -11.69 -5.69
CA GLY A 164 2.51 -12.68 -4.74
C GLY A 164 3.32 -13.96 -4.81
N ALA A 165 3.25 -14.76 -3.76
CA ALA A 165 3.94 -16.05 -3.70
C ALA A 165 2.94 -17.21 -3.79
N PRO A 166 3.26 -18.28 -4.54
CA PRO A 166 2.45 -19.50 -4.53
C PRO A 166 2.31 -20.05 -3.12
N GLY A 167 1.11 -20.51 -2.77
CA GLY A 167 0.85 -21.08 -1.45
C GLY A 167 0.72 -20.08 -0.31
N ASP A 168 0.54 -18.79 -0.60
CA ASP A 168 0.20 -17.78 0.42
C ASP A 168 -1.20 -18.07 0.98
N THR A 169 -1.25 -18.59 2.21
CA THR A 169 -2.49 -18.93 2.94
C THR A 169 -3.02 -17.78 3.78
N ILE A 170 -2.24 -16.72 3.98
CA ILE A 170 -2.65 -15.54 4.76
C ILE A 170 -3.45 -14.58 3.87
N CYS A 171 -3.07 -14.47 2.59
CA CYS A 171 -3.73 -13.61 1.62
C CYS A 171 -4.06 -14.40 0.33
N PRO A 172 -4.89 -15.44 0.38
CA PRO A 172 -5.15 -16.28 -0.78
C PRO A 172 -5.90 -15.55 -1.91
N SER A 173 -6.57 -14.43 -1.60
CA SER A 173 -7.40 -13.66 -2.51
C SER A 173 -6.65 -12.61 -3.33
N TYR A 174 -5.35 -12.38 -3.11
CA TYR A 174 -4.63 -11.29 -3.77
C TYR A 174 -4.75 -11.32 -5.31
N ALA A 175 -4.70 -12.49 -5.92
CA ALA A 175 -4.78 -12.61 -7.38
C ALA A 175 -6.17 -12.20 -7.93
N ALA A 176 -7.24 -12.53 -7.22
CA ALA A 176 -8.59 -12.09 -7.55
C ALA A 176 -8.75 -10.56 -7.38
N ALA A 177 -8.13 -9.99 -6.35
CA ALA A 177 -8.09 -8.55 -6.11
C ALA A 177 -7.39 -7.80 -7.26
N TRP A 178 -6.28 -8.31 -7.80
CA TRP A 178 -5.59 -7.71 -8.94
C TRP A 178 -6.42 -7.72 -10.23
N LEU A 179 -7.21 -8.79 -10.43
CA LEU A 179 -8.17 -8.86 -11.53
C LEU A 179 -9.29 -7.83 -11.36
N ALA A 180 -9.82 -7.70 -10.14
CA ALA A 180 -10.86 -6.72 -9.83
C ALA A 180 -10.38 -5.27 -10.02
N LEU A 181 -9.11 -4.99 -9.73
CA LEU A 181 -8.45 -3.71 -10.02
C LEU A 181 -8.24 -3.44 -11.53
N GLY A 182 -8.45 -4.43 -12.40
CA GLY A 182 -8.22 -4.28 -13.85
C GLY A 182 -6.73 -4.28 -14.24
N MET A 183 -5.84 -4.79 -13.39
CA MET A 183 -4.41 -4.83 -13.69
C MET A 183 -4.11 -5.79 -14.85
N PRO A 184 -3.23 -5.43 -15.81
CA PRO A 184 -2.85 -6.31 -16.92
C PRO A 184 -1.99 -7.49 -16.44
N ALA A 185 -1.95 -8.57 -17.20
CA ALA A 185 -1.22 -9.79 -16.84
C ALA A 185 0.27 -9.54 -16.54
N GLY A 186 0.92 -8.65 -17.30
CA GLY A 186 2.35 -8.31 -17.11
C GLY A 186 2.65 -7.56 -15.81
N ALA A 187 1.65 -6.95 -15.17
CA ALA A 187 1.78 -6.24 -13.90
C ALA A 187 1.44 -7.11 -12.68
N ARG A 188 0.92 -8.33 -12.90
CA ARG A 188 0.46 -9.27 -11.87
C ARG A 188 1.39 -10.49 -11.83
N ARG A 189 2.28 -10.56 -10.88
CA ARG A 189 3.23 -11.66 -10.73
C ARG A 189 2.87 -12.49 -9.50
N ALA A 190 2.40 -13.71 -9.71
CA ALA A 190 2.08 -14.68 -8.66
C ALA A 190 3.18 -15.77 -8.55
N ASP A 191 4.42 -15.42 -8.87
CA ASP A 191 5.55 -16.33 -9.05
C ASP A 191 6.74 -16.00 -8.13
N ALA A 192 6.51 -15.25 -7.03
CA ALA A 192 7.58 -14.94 -6.10
C ALA A 192 8.23 -16.22 -5.55
N THR A 193 9.55 -16.24 -5.54
CA THR A 193 10.32 -17.31 -4.94
C THR A 193 10.16 -17.28 -3.42
N VAL A 194 9.85 -18.44 -2.82
CA VAL A 194 9.80 -18.63 -1.38
C VAL A 194 11.13 -19.23 -0.93
N CYS A 195 11.93 -18.45 -0.21
CA CYS A 195 13.20 -18.89 0.33
C CYS A 195 13.02 -19.64 1.67
N ALA A 196 14.03 -20.41 2.06
CA ALA A 196 13.98 -21.24 3.26
C ALA A 196 13.77 -20.44 4.57
N SER A 197 14.11 -19.16 4.58
CA SER A 197 13.99 -18.28 5.75
C SER A 197 12.64 -17.56 5.87
N SER A 198 11.69 -17.79 4.94
CA SER A 198 10.42 -17.08 4.93
C SER A 198 9.26 -18.00 4.58
N ALA A 199 8.09 -17.74 5.20
CA ALA A 199 6.83 -18.29 4.72
C ALA A 199 6.40 -17.58 3.43
N ALA A 200 5.50 -18.20 2.64
CA ALA A 200 5.04 -17.68 1.35
C ALA A 200 4.54 -16.23 1.44
N HIS A 201 3.78 -15.88 2.47
CA HIS A 201 3.27 -14.51 2.66
C HIS A 201 4.38 -13.46 2.77
N GLY A 202 5.44 -13.75 3.52
CA GLY A 202 6.58 -12.84 3.72
C GLY A 202 7.60 -12.85 2.57
N ALA A 203 7.58 -13.88 1.73
CA ALA A 203 8.59 -14.11 0.70
C ALA A 203 8.71 -12.95 -0.29
N THR A 204 7.59 -12.32 -0.64
CA THR A 204 7.53 -11.18 -1.57
C THR A 204 8.30 -9.95 -1.08
N LEU A 205 8.55 -9.83 0.21
CA LEU A 205 9.29 -8.72 0.83
C LEU A 205 10.71 -9.13 1.23
N ALA A 206 10.90 -10.40 1.68
CA ALA A 206 12.07 -10.83 2.41
C ALA A 206 13.08 -11.61 1.55
N CYS A 207 12.63 -12.42 0.58
CA CYS A 207 13.50 -13.32 -0.17
C CYS A 207 14.30 -12.60 -1.25
N PRO A 208 15.63 -12.56 -1.16
CA PRO A 208 16.49 -11.83 -2.10
C PRO A 208 16.42 -12.35 -3.53
N GLU A 209 15.98 -13.59 -3.73
CA GLU A 209 15.73 -14.19 -5.05
C GLU A 209 14.69 -13.40 -5.86
N ASN A 210 13.85 -12.58 -5.20
CA ASN A 210 12.88 -11.72 -5.84
C ASN A 210 13.45 -10.35 -6.27
N ALA A 211 14.75 -10.10 -6.12
CA ALA A 211 15.38 -8.80 -6.39
C ALA A 211 15.15 -8.30 -7.82
N SER A 212 15.17 -9.20 -8.82
CA SER A 212 14.90 -8.83 -10.22
C SER A 212 13.46 -8.37 -10.42
N ALA A 213 12.50 -9.00 -9.74
CA ALA A 213 11.12 -8.60 -9.75
C ALA A 213 10.94 -7.22 -9.11
N TRP A 214 11.54 -7.00 -7.94
CA TRP A 214 11.51 -5.69 -7.27
C TRP A 214 12.09 -4.59 -8.15
N GLY A 215 13.27 -4.82 -8.75
CA GLY A 215 13.90 -3.86 -9.65
C GLY A 215 13.04 -3.51 -10.88
N ALA A 216 12.27 -4.47 -11.41
CA ALA A 216 11.34 -4.21 -12.51
C ALA A 216 10.11 -3.37 -12.04
N MET A 217 9.60 -3.63 -10.83
CA MET A 217 8.43 -2.94 -10.27
C MET A 217 8.75 -1.51 -9.81
N LEU A 218 10.01 -1.20 -9.48
CA LEU A 218 10.46 0.10 -8.98
C LEU A 218 10.86 1.08 -10.09
N ARG A 219 11.03 0.60 -11.31
CA ARG A 219 11.33 1.39 -12.53
C ARG A 219 10.07 1.61 -13.33
#